data_5ebd8507d03134bad892258d036e3c83
#
_entry.id   5ebd8507d03134bad892258d036e3c83
#
_cell.length_a   1.000
_cell.length_b   1.000
_cell.length_c   1.000
_cell.angle_alpha   90.00
_cell.angle_beta   90.00
_cell.angle_gamma   90.00
#
_symmetry.space_group_name_H-M   'P 1'
#
loop_
_entity.id
_entity.type
_entity.pdbx_description
1 polymer ?
#
loop_
_entity_poly.entity_id
_entity_poly.type
_entity_poly.pdbx_seq_one_letter_code
_entity_poly.pdbx_strand_id
1 'polypeptide(L)'
;MPQTVNPLRQFFRQPAIYMTLPSRGQHWPAKSLIMPENGELPVFPMTAIDEITYRTPDALFSGQAVINVIHSCVPNIKNAWDTPGIDLNAILIAIRIASYGHEMELATKCPKCETESDFGIDLRMVLDSIREPDYATPIVHGDLEIALMPVSYRSQNEVGLKQYEQQRSVQQIQNDTNLSDEDKIQKLNELMHTITELTIETLKFSIASIRTPDTLVTETEYIRDFLVNCDRKLYQEIRDRVIELRTSAELKPFAITCPNCSHKYQ
;
A
#
# COMPACT_ATOMS: atom_id res chain seq x y z
N MET A 1 -38.36 -12.87 23.39
CA MET A 1 -38.07 -14.26 23.02
C MET A 1 -36.56 -14.40 23.04
N PRO A 2 -35.96 -15.41 23.69
CA PRO A 2 -34.52 -15.62 23.60
C PRO A 2 -34.17 -15.94 22.14
N GLN A 3 -33.23 -15.18 21.57
CA GLN A 3 -32.73 -15.48 20.23
C GLN A 3 -32.09 -16.88 20.28
N THR A 4 -32.68 -17.82 19.55
CA THR A 4 -32.12 -19.18 19.40
C THR A 4 -30.78 -19.04 18.72
N VAL A 5 -29.70 -19.34 19.45
CA VAL A 5 -28.36 -19.33 18.90
C VAL A 5 -28.29 -20.38 17.79
N ASN A 6 -27.86 -20.00 16.60
CA ASN A 6 -27.71 -20.93 15.48
C ASN A 6 -26.79 -22.10 15.88
N PRO A 7 -27.27 -23.35 15.90
CA PRO A 7 -26.48 -24.52 16.31
C PRO A 7 -25.27 -24.79 15.39
N LEU A 8 -25.29 -24.27 14.16
CA LEU A 8 -24.18 -24.42 13.22
C LEU A 8 -23.00 -23.46 13.50
N ARG A 9 -23.17 -22.52 14.45
CA ARG A 9 -22.13 -21.53 14.78
C ARG A 9 -20.78 -22.15 15.18
N GLN A 10 -20.80 -23.32 15.80
CA GLN A 10 -19.59 -24.07 16.17
C GLN A 10 -18.78 -24.55 14.97
N PHE A 11 -19.37 -24.61 13.77
CA PHE A 11 -18.73 -25.01 12.52
C PHE A 11 -18.30 -23.81 11.65
N PHE A 12 -18.50 -22.58 12.15
CA PHE A 12 -18.03 -21.40 11.43
C PHE A 12 -16.51 -21.40 11.41
N ARG A 13 -15.93 -20.72 10.38
CA ARG A 13 -14.47 -20.61 10.24
C ARG A 13 -13.81 -20.12 11.53
N GLN A 14 -12.66 -20.66 11.80
CA GLN A 14 -11.79 -20.29 12.91
C GLN A 14 -10.51 -19.61 12.37
N PRO A 15 -9.74 -18.89 13.18
CA PRO A 15 -8.44 -18.39 12.77
C PRO A 15 -7.56 -19.52 12.26
N ALA A 16 -7.00 -19.37 11.04
CA ALA A 16 -6.10 -20.35 10.45
C ALA A 16 -4.64 -20.07 10.79
N ILE A 17 -4.28 -18.80 10.95
CA ILE A 17 -2.95 -18.34 11.35
C ILE A 17 -3.05 -17.13 12.28
N TYR A 18 -1.95 -16.84 12.97
CA TYR A 18 -1.74 -15.63 13.73
C TYR A 18 -0.57 -14.86 13.12
N MET A 19 -0.65 -13.53 13.06
CA MET A 19 0.39 -12.68 12.49
C MET A 19 0.74 -11.51 13.40
N THR A 20 2.01 -11.12 13.40
CA THR A 20 2.46 -9.85 13.96
C THR A 20 2.56 -8.83 12.82
N LEU A 21 2.04 -7.63 13.04
CA LEU A 21 2.18 -6.55 12.05
C LEU A 21 3.64 -6.07 11.97
N PRO A 22 4.16 -5.75 10.78
CA PRO A 22 5.48 -5.10 10.64
C PRO A 22 5.63 -3.85 11.50
N SER A 23 4.59 -2.98 11.56
CA SER A 23 4.54 -1.77 12.39
C SER A 23 4.34 -2.04 13.88
N ARG A 24 4.03 -3.29 14.29
CA ARG A 24 3.61 -3.64 15.65
C ARG A 24 2.44 -2.80 16.18
N GLY A 25 1.58 -2.32 15.27
CA GLY A 25 0.43 -1.46 15.58
C GLY A 25 0.76 0.02 15.70
N GLN A 26 2.01 0.43 15.44
CA GLN A 26 2.37 1.83 15.31
C GLN A 26 1.78 2.43 14.04
N HIS A 27 1.66 3.75 13.96
CA HIS A 27 1.09 4.49 12.83
C HIS A 27 -0.41 4.25 12.53
N TRP A 28 -1.08 3.45 13.36
CA TRP A 28 -2.53 3.29 13.27
C TRP A 28 -3.25 4.38 14.05
N PRO A 29 -4.26 5.04 13.45
CA PRO A 29 -5.12 5.96 14.18
C PRO A 29 -5.82 5.26 15.34
N ALA A 30 -6.09 6.02 16.40
CA ALA A 30 -6.78 5.50 17.57
C ALA A 30 -8.11 4.85 17.18
N LYS A 31 -8.41 3.66 17.73
CA LYS A 31 -9.61 2.86 17.50
C LYS A 31 -9.70 2.16 16.12
N SER A 32 -8.79 2.40 15.19
CA SER A 32 -8.78 1.72 13.89
C SER A 32 -8.28 0.28 13.98
N LEU A 33 -7.47 -0.03 15.00
CA LEU A 33 -6.95 -1.35 15.30
C LEU A 33 -7.13 -1.66 16.79
N ILE A 34 -7.57 -2.90 17.10
CA ILE A 34 -7.57 -3.45 18.45
C ILE A 34 -6.47 -4.50 18.53
N MET A 35 -5.31 -4.11 19.06
CA MET A 35 -4.18 -5.03 19.22
C MET A 35 -4.44 -5.97 20.40
N PRO A 36 -4.34 -7.30 20.23
CA PRO A 36 -4.36 -8.25 21.34
C PRO A 36 -3.14 -8.08 22.25
N GLU A 37 -3.26 -8.53 23.52
CA GLU A 37 -2.17 -8.41 24.52
C GLU A 37 -0.88 -9.11 24.10
N ASN A 38 -0.98 -10.22 23.37
CA ASN A 38 0.17 -10.96 22.84
C ASN A 38 0.78 -10.34 21.57
N GLY A 39 0.19 -9.26 21.02
CA GLY A 39 0.65 -8.60 19.81
C GLY A 39 0.39 -9.34 18.51
N GLU A 40 -0.37 -10.45 18.55
CA GLU A 40 -0.67 -11.28 17.38
C GLU A 40 -2.14 -11.14 16.96
N LEU A 41 -2.37 -10.85 15.69
CA LEU A 41 -3.71 -10.74 15.11
C LEU A 41 -4.17 -12.11 14.58
N PRO A 42 -5.37 -12.56 14.96
CA PRO A 42 -5.98 -13.74 14.36
C PRO A 42 -6.41 -13.44 12.93
N VAL A 43 -6.03 -14.30 11.99
CA VAL A 43 -6.38 -14.20 10.58
C VAL A 43 -7.26 -15.39 10.19
N PHE A 44 -8.45 -15.06 9.70
CA PHE A 44 -9.45 -16.03 9.26
C PHE A 44 -9.32 -16.26 7.74
N PRO A 45 -9.62 -17.46 7.24
CA PRO A 45 -9.70 -17.71 5.81
C PRO A 45 -10.85 -16.91 5.18
N MET A 46 -10.74 -16.56 3.91
CA MET A 46 -11.83 -15.93 3.15
C MET A 46 -13.05 -16.85 3.08
N THR A 47 -14.23 -16.23 3.04
CA THR A 47 -15.48 -16.92 2.69
C THR A 47 -15.72 -16.88 1.19
N ALA A 48 -16.66 -17.68 0.68
CA ALA A 48 -17.08 -17.64 -0.71
C ALA A 48 -17.57 -16.23 -1.13
N ILE A 49 -18.21 -15.49 -0.21
CA ILE A 49 -18.67 -14.12 -0.46
C ILE A 49 -17.46 -13.18 -0.59
N ASP A 50 -16.44 -13.34 0.23
CA ASP A 50 -15.20 -12.54 0.15
C ASP A 50 -14.52 -12.74 -1.21
N GLU A 51 -14.43 -13.99 -1.70
CA GLU A 51 -13.85 -14.30 -3.01
C GLU A 51 -14.64 -13.67 -4.18
N ILE A 52 -15.97 -13.75 -4.14
CA ILE A 52 -16.83 -13.15 -5.16
C ILE A 52 -16.62 -11.62 -5.17
N THR A 53 -16.63 -10.99 -4.00
CA THR A 53 -16.44 -9.54 -3.85
C THR A 53 -15.08 -9.11 -4.37
N TYR A 54 -14.03 -9.87 -4.04
CA TYR A 54 -12.66 -9.57 -4.47
C TYR A 54 -12.48 -9.68 -6.00
N ARG A 55 -13.25 -10.52 -6.67
CA ARG A 55 -13.21 -10.67 -8.15
C ARG A 55 -14.03 -9.62 -8.89
N THR A 56 -14.76 -8.74 -8.18
CA THR A 56 -15.59 -7.71 -8.82
C THR A 56 -14.70 -6.52 -9.24
N PRO A 57 -14.56 -6.20 -10.56
CA PRO A 57 -13.63 -5.20 -11.05
C PRO A 57 -13.81 -3.81 -10.43
N ASP A 58 -15.04 -3.33 -10.33
CA ASP A 58 -15.35 -2.01 -9.77
C ASP A 58 -14.96 -1.90 -8.29
N ALA A 59 -15.16 -2.97 -7.54
CA ALA A 59 -14.79 -3.02 -6.12
C ALA A 59 -13.26 -3.08 -5.92
N LEU A 60 -12.53 -3.72 -6.82
CA LEU A 60 -11.07 -3.71 -6.85
C LEU A 60 -10.54 -2.32 -7.18
N PHE A 61 -11.08 -1.69 -8.21
CA PHE A 61 -10.67 -0.36 -8.65
C PHE A 61 -10.88 0.70 -7.57
N SER A 62 -12.02 0.66 -6.88
CA SER A 62 -12.32 1.59 -5.77
C SER A 62 -11.57 1.27 -4.47
N GLY A 63 -10.86 0.15 -4.39
CA GLY A 63 -10.22 -0.33 -3.16
C GLY A 63 -11.18 -0.98 -2.14
N GLN A 64 -12.49 -0.90 -2.36
CA GLN A 64 -13.50 -1.40 -1.43
C GLN A 64 -13.45 -2.92 -1.24
N ALA A 65 -13.09 -3.68 -2.30
CA ALA A 65 -12.92 -5.13 -2.20
C ALA A 65 -11.84 -5.51 -1.18
N VAL A 66 -10.71 -4.83 -1.19
CA VAL A 66 -9.61 -5.05 -0.25
C VAL A 66 -10.06 -4.76 1.18
N ILE A 67 -10.75 -3.64 1.39
CA ILE A 67 -11.32 -3.26 2.70
C ILE A 67 -12.27 -4.32 3.25
N ASN A 68 -13.19 -4.79 2.41
CA ASN A 68 -14.17 -5.80 2.80
C ASN A 68 -13.50 -7.12 3.20
N VAL A 69 -12.51 -7.56 2.43
CA VAL A 69 -11.74 -8.77 2.72
C VAL A 69 -10.94 -8.63 4.02
N ILE A 70 -10.28 -7.48 4.25
CA ILE A 70 -9.54 -7.24 5.50
C ILE A 70 -10.50 -7.26 6.70
N HIS A 71 -11.63 -6.56 6.65
CA HIS A 71 -12.61 -6.58 7.74
C HIS A 71 -13.17 -7.96 8.02
N SER A 72 -13.39 -8.76 6.97
CA SER A 72 -13.89 -10.12 7.10
C SER A 72 -12.86 -11.05 7.73
N CYS A 73 -11.61 -10.98 7.27
CA CYS A 73 -10.55 -11.93 7.64
C CYS A 73 -9.75 -11.52 8.88
N VAL A 74 -9.70 -10.21 9.21
CA VAL A 74 -8.97 -9.69 10.39
C VAL A 74 -9.88 -8.79 11.21
N PRO A 75 -10.80 -9.36 12.03
CA PRO A 75 -11.84 -8.60 12.74
C PRO A 75 -11.32 -7.57 13.76
N ASN A 76 -10.05 -7.68 14.14
CA ASN A 76 -9.37 -6.72 15.01
C ASN A 76 -9.12 -5.37 14.33
N ILE A 77 -9.07 -5.33 13.00
CA ILE A 77 -8.99 -4.11 12.21
C ILE A 77 -10.40 -3.55 12.07
N LYS A 78 -10.66 -2.41 12.71
CA LYS A 78 -11.99 -1.75 12.74
C LYS A 78 -12.19 -0.78 11.59
N ASN A 79 -11.09 -0.17 11.12
CA ASN A 79 -11.10 0.68 9.94
C ASN A 79 -9.92 0.32 9.04
N ALA A 80 -10.17 -0.52 8.03
CA ALA A 80 -9.13 -1.00 7.13
C ALA A 80 -8.64 0.09 6.16
N TRP A 81 -9.37 1.19 5.97
CA TRP A 81 -8.88 2.34 5.22
C TRP A 81 -7.66 3.02 5.85
N ASP A 82 -7.53 2.90 7.16
CA ASP A 82 -6.43 3.50 7.92
C ASP A 82 -5.19 2.59 7.98
N THR A 83 -5.21 1.43 7.32
CA THR A 83 -4.10 0.50 7.29
C THR A 83 -2.84 1.18 6.75
N PRO A 84 -1.73 1.26 7.52
CA PRO A 84 -0.45 1.73 7.02
C PRO A 84 0.05 0.86 5.86
N GLY A 85 0.64 1.47 4.82
CA GLY A 85 1.08 0.75 3.63
C GLY A 85 2.08 -0.38 3.91
N ILE A 86 2.89 -0.23 4.96
CA ILE A 86 3.84 -1.28 5.41
C ILE A 86 3.12 -2.52 5.96
N ASP A 87 1.96 -2.36 6.58
CA ASP A 87 1.17 -3.48 7.13
C ASP A 87 0.26 -4.11 6.09
N LEU A 88 -0.16 -3.35 5.07
CA LEU A 88 -1.13 -3.80 4.08
C LEU A 88 -0.69 -5.07 3.35
N ASN A 89 0.55 -5.10 2.84
CA ASN A 89 1.09 -6.25 2.13
C ASN A 89 1.17 -7.48 3.04
N ALA A 90 1.61 -7.30 4.29
CA ALA A 90 1.69 -8.38 5.27
C ALA A 90 0.31 -8.97 5.58
N ILE A 91 -0.71 -8.11 5.77
CA ILE A 91 -2.10 -8.53 6.02
C ILE A 91 -2.65 -9.32 4.83
N LEU A 92 -2.45 -8.84 3.60
CA LEU A 92 -2.95 -9.53 2.40
C LEU A 92 -2.26 -10.88 2.18
N ILE A 93 -0.95 -10.97 2.41
CA ILE A 93 -0.21 -12.24 2.36
C ILE A 93 -0.72 -13.20 3.44
N ALA A 94 -0.93 -12.72 4.66
CA ALA A 94 -1.47 -13.54 5.75
C ALA A 94 -2.87 -14.07 5.43
N ILE A 95 -3.76 -13.23 4.87
CA ILE A 95 -5.10 -13.66 4.40
C ILE A 95 -4.97 -14.72 3.29
N ARG A 96 -4.03 -14.55 2.35
CA ARG A 96 -3.76 -15.53 1.31
C ARG A 96 -3.30 -16.87 1.89
N ILE A 97 -2.38 -16.83 2.87
CA ILE A 97 -1.91 -18.04 3.57
C ILE A 97 -3.07 -18.71 4.31
N ALA A 98 -3.87 -17.95 5.05
CA ALA A 98 -5.01 -18.46 5.80
C ALA A 98 -6.07 -19.13 4.90
N SER A 99 -6.23 -18.65 3.66
CA SER A 99 -7.30 -19.09 2.75
C SER A 99 -6.88 -20.24 1.83
N TYR A 100 -5.62 -20.26 1.36
CA TYR A 100 -5.16 -21.18 0.31
C TYR A 100 -3.87 -21.92 0.66
N GLY A 101 -3.35 -21.71 1.87
CA GLY A 101 -2.07 -22.28 2.27
C GLY A 101 -0.89 -21.39 1.89
N HIS A 102 0.30 -21.79 2.33
CA HIS A 102 1.52 -20.99 2.25
C HIS A 102 2.29 -21.18 0.94
N GLU A 103 2.01 -22.22 0.19
CA GLU A 103 2.65 -22.46 -1.10
C GLU A 103 1.93 -21.67 -2.21
N MET A 104 2.70 -21.01 -3.06
CA MET A 104 2.21 -20.31 -4.24
C MET A 104 3.09 -20.63 -5.43
N GLU A 105 2.49 -21.04 -6.53
CA GLU A 105 3.17 -21.24 -7.80
C GLU A 105 3.07 -19.97 -8.64
N LEU A 106 4.22 -19.52 -9.16
CA LEU A 106 4.31 -18.41 -10.11
C LEU A 106 4.76 -18.93 -11.46
N ALA A 107 3.91 -18.78 -12.46
CA ALA A 107 4.29 -19.00 -13.84
C ALA A 107 5.14 -17.81 -14.33
N THR A 108 6.33 -18.07 -14.82
CA THR A 108 7.25 -17.05 -15.36
C THR A 108 7.79 -17.47 -16.72
N LYS A 109 8.14 -16.48 -17.54
CA LYS A 109 8.77 -16.67 -18.84
C LYS A 109 10.18 -16.13 -18.81
N CYS A 110 11.16 -16.98 -19.12
CA CYS A 110 12.57 -16.56 -19.14
C CYS A 110 12.79 -15.50 -20.25
N PRO A 111 13.36 -14.32 -19.92
CA PRO A 111 13.57 -13.27 -20.91
C PRO A 111 14.65 -13.62 -21.96
N LYS A 112 15.47 -14.65 -21.72
CA LYS A 112 16.55 -15.06 -22.64
C LYS A 112 16.15 -16.16 -23.61
N CYS A 113 15.43 -17.19 -23.15
CA CYS A 113 15.12 -18.36 -23.97
C CYS A 113 13.62 -18.62 -24.10
N GLU A 114 12.79 -17.71 -23.56
CA GLU A 114 11.33 -17.72 -23.58
C GLU A 114 10.67 -19.00 -23.01
N THR A 115 11.44 -19.84 -22.33
CA THR A 115 10.90 -21.04 -21.67
C THR A 115 9.99 -20.61 -20.52
N GLU A 116 8.79 -21.15 -20.49
CA GLU A 116 7.85 -21.01 -19.39
C GLU A 116 8.19 -22.02 -18.30
N SER A 117 8.12 -21.60 -17.04
CA SER A 117 8.45 -22.43 -15.88
C SER A 117 7.65 -21.96 -14.67
N ASP A 118 7.24 -22.92 -13.85
CA ASP A 118 6.56 -22.65 -12.59
C ASP A 118 7.58 -22.69 -11.44
N PHE A 119 7.48 -21.70 -10.55
CA PHE A 119 8.32 -21.57 -9.36
C PHE A 119 7.45 -21.55 -8.12
N GLY A 120 7.72 -22.48 -7.20
CA GLY A 120 7.08 -22.51 -5.88
C GLY A 120 7.70 -21.44 -4.96
N ILE A 121 6.84 -20.65 -4.33
CA ILE A 121 7.22 -19.66 -3.31
C ILE A 121 6.51 -20.00 -2.01
N ASP A 122 7.27 -20.04 -0.92
CA ASP A 122 6.69 -20.10 0.43
C ASP A 122 6.38 -18.69 0.92
N LEU A 123 5.10 -18.37 1.00
CA LEU A 123 4.60 -17.05 1.42
C LEU A 123 4.94 -16.72 2.88
N ARG A 124 5.26 -17.72 3.73
CA ARG A 124 5.72 -17.47 5.11
C ARG A 124 7.08 -16.79 5.10
N MET A 125 7.99 -17.23 4.21
CA MET A 125 9.29 -16.58 4.03
C MET A 125 9.14 -15.14 3.53
N VAL A 126 8.15 -14.89 2.66
CA VAL A 126 7.82 -13.54 2.20
C VAL A 126 7.33 -12.69 3.35
N LEU A 127 6.36 -13.18 4.11
CA LEU A 127 5.79 -12.49 5.27
C LEU A 127 6.88 -12.17 6.30
N ASP A 128 7.75 -13.13 6.61
CA ASP A 128 8.86 -12.97 7.54
C ASP A 128 9.95 -12.02 7.04
N SER A 129 10.01 -11.74 5.74
CA SER A 129 10.97 -10.79 5.16
C SER A 129 10.55 -9.33 5.28
N ILE A 130 9.27 -9.06 5.48
CA ILE A 130 8.75 -7.70 5.60
C ILE A 130 9.22 -7.08 6.91
N ARG A 131 9.87 -5.92 6.83
CA ARG A 131 10.36 -5.17 7.98
C ARG A 131 9.86 -3.74 7.91
N GLU A 132 9.65 -3.15 9.08
CA GLU A 132 9.35 -1.73 9.17
C GLU A 132 10.61 -0.92 8.82
N PRO A 133 10.50 0.05 7.89
CA PRO A 133 11.55 1.04 7.66
C PRO A 133 11.74 1.96 8.87
N ASP A 134 12.87 2.64 8.92
CA ASP A 134 13.18 3.59 10.00
C ASP A 134 12.38 4.90 9.86
N TYR A 135 11.14 4.88 10.35
CA TYR A 135 10.31 6.08 10.50
C TYR A 135 10.61 6.85 11.80
N ALA A 136 11.41 6.28 12.71
CA ALA A 136 11.73 6.91 13.99
C ALA A 136 12.72 8.07 13.84
N THR A 137 13.60 8.02 12.83
CA THR A 137 14.59 9.06 12.58
C THR A 137 13.99 10.21 11.76
N PRO A 138 13.78 11.41 12.34
CA PRO A 138 13.26 12.56 11.62
C PRO A 138 14.33 13.15 10.67
N ILE A 139 13.88 13.91 9.68
CA ILE A 139 14.77 14.78 8.90
C ILE A 139 15.02 16.03 9.70
N VAL A 140 16.30 16.39 9.92
CA VAL A 140 16.70 17.61 10.63
C VAL A 140 17.29 18.60 9.64
N HIS A 141 16.64 19.75 9.48
CA HIS A 141 17.09 20.81 8.58
C HIS A 141 17.05 22.18 9.28
N GLY A 142 18.22 22.66 9.72
CA GLY A 142 18.29 23.84 10.59
C GLY A 142 17.53 23.63 11.89
N ASP A 143 16.56 24.47 12.14
CA ASP A 143 15.70 24.40 13.35
C ASP A 143 14.42 23.56 13.13
N LEU A 144 14.30 22.88 11.98
CA LEU A 144 13.15 22.05 11.68
C LEU A 144 13.45 20.57 11.90
N GLU A 145 12.51 19.88 12.54
CA GLU A 145 12.48 18.41 12.61
C GLU A 145 11.22 17.91 11.89
N ILE A 146 11.39 17.13 10.82
CA ILE A 146 10.29 16.61 10.01
C ILE A 146 10.17 15.11 10.28
N ALA A 147 9.11 14.72 10.96
CA ALA A 147 8.79 13.33 11.23
C ALA A 147 7.98 12.75 10.06
N LEU A 148 8.39 11.57 9.60
CA LEU A 148 7.72 10.86 8.51
C LEU A 148 6.84 9.73 9.05
N MET A 149 5.87 9.30 8.26
CA MET A 149 4.99 8.17 8.54
C MET A 149 4.65 7.40 7.27
N PRO A 150 4.32 6.09 7.37
CA PRO A 150 3.82 5.34 6.22
C PRO A 150 2.46 5.89 5.77
N VAL A 151 2.27 6.01 4.46
CA VAL A 151 1.00 6.46 3.88
C VAL A 151 -0.07 5.40 4.13
N SER A 152 -1.27 5.82 4.54
CA SER A 152 -2.41 4.93 4.74
C SER A 152 -2.94 4.37 3.42
N TYR A 153 -3.65 3.24 3.47
CA TYR A 153 -4.29 2.67 2.29
C TYR A 153 -5.30 3.64 1.65
N ARG A 154 -6.03 4.41 2.46
CA ARG A 154 -6.92 5.47 1.98
C ARG A 154 -6.19 6.45 1.07
N SER A 155 -5.12 7.05 1.58
CA SER A 155 -4.35 8.05 0.82
C SER A 155 -3.66 7.45 -0.41
N GLN A 156 -3.17 6.19 -0.31
CA GLN A 156 -2.62 5.48 -1.47
C GLN A 156 -3.67 5.27 -2.57
N ASN A 157 -4.88 4.84 -2.18
CA ASN A 157 -5.97 4.61 -3.13
C ASN A 157 -6.45 5.92 -3.77
N GLU A 158 -6.59 7.00 -3.01
CA GLU A 158 -6.96 8.32 -3.53
C GLU A 158 -5.94 8.85 -4.55
N VAL A 159 -4.65 8.73 -4.24
CA VAL A 159 -3.56 9.13 -5.16
C VAL A 159 -3.55 8.21 -6.39
N GLY A 160 -3.70 6.90 -6.20
CA GLY A 160 -3.74 5.93 -7.29
C GLY A 160 -4.87 6.17 -8.28
N LEU A 161 -6.07 6.48 -7.79
CA LEU A 161 -7.22 6.84 -8.64
C LEU A 161 -6.94 8.10 -9.47
N LYS A 162 -6.42 9.15 -8.86
CA LYS A 162 -6.05 10.39 -9.56
C LYS A 162 -4.96 10.15 -10.62
N GLN A 163 -3.95 9.34 -10.30
CA GLN A 163 -2.89 8.96 -11.25
C GLN A 163 -3.45 8.19 -12.45
N TYR A 164 -4.37 7.26 -12.20
CA TYR A 164 -5.05 6.50 -13.26
C TYR A 164 -5.88 7.41 -14.17
N GLU A 165 -6.66 8.33 -13.60
CA GLU A 165 -7.45 9.31 -14.37
C GLU A 165 -6.56 10.20 -15.23
N GLN A 166 -5.43 10.65 -14.71
CA GLN A 166 -4.45 11.42 -15.47
C GLN A 166 -3.82 10.63 -16.61
N GLN A 167 -3.39 9.40 -16.31
CA GLN A 167 -2.80 8.54 -17.34
C GLN A 167 -3.79 8.26 -18.48
N ARG A 168 -5.05 8.04 -18.14
CA ARG A 168 -6.13 7.89 -19.12
C ARG A 168 -6.32 9.18 -19.94
N SER A 169 -6.30 10.36 -19.30
CA SER A 169 -6.43 11.64 -19.98
C SER A 169 -5.26 11.89 -20.94
N VAL A 170 -4.02 11.58 -20.56
CA VAL A 170 -2.84 11.65 -21.45
C VAL A 170 -3.04 10.77 -22.68
N GLN A 171 -3.46 9.50 -22.49
CA GLN A 171 -3.71 8.60 -23.61
C GLN A 171 -4.84 9.09 -24.54
N GLN A 172 -5.90 9.64 -23.97
CA GLN A 172 -7.00 10.21 -24.76
C GLN A 172 -6.53 11.39 -25.62
N ILE A 173 -5.75 12.34 -25.05
CA ILE A 173 -5.22 13.48 -25.79
C ILE A 173 -4.26 13.02 -26.90
N GLN A 174 -3.37 12.07 -26.62
CA GLN A 174 -2.43 11.53 -27.60
C GLN A 174 -3.12 10.87 -28.80
N ASN A 175 -4.20 10.14 -28.53
CA ASN A 175 -4.94 9.37 -29.53
C ASN A 175 -6.05 10.18 -30.25
N ASP A 176 -6.33 11.40 -29.80
CA ASP A 176 -7.37 12.24 -30.44
C ASP A 176 -6.86 12.79 -31.78
N THR A 177 -7.45 12.31 -32.84
CA THR A 177 -7.13 12.71 -34.22
C THR A 177 -7.74 14.07 -34.63
N ASN A 178 -8.66 14.60 -33.82
CA ASN A 178 -9.32 15.89 -34.09
C ASN A 178 -8.57 17.08 -33.49
N LEU A 179 -7.60 16.85 -32.61
CA LEU A 179 -6.78 17.89 -32.00
C LEU A 179 -5.55 18.18 -32.85
N SER A 180 -5.25 19.47 -33.03
CA SER A 180 -3.97 19.89 -33.61
C SER A 180 -2.79 19.53 -32.66
N ASP A 181 -1.57 19.44 -33.21
CA ASP A 181 -0.39 19.17 -32.40
C ASP A 181 -0.15 20.28 -31.36
N GLU A 182 -0.49 21.53 -31.68
CA GLU A 182 -0.40 22.65 -30.75
C GLU A 182 -1.37 22.52 -29.58
N ASP A 183 -2.64 22.16 -29.87
CA ASP A 183 -3.66 21.91 -28.81
C ASP A 183 -3.28 20.72 -27.91
N LYS A 184 -2.70 19.65 -28.50
CA LYS A 184 -2.20 18.52 -27.73
C LYS A 184 -1.11 18.93 -26.75
N ILE A 185 -0.13 19.72 -27.21
CA ILE A 185 0.96 20.22 -26.37
C ILE A 185 0.41 21.10 -25.24
N GLN A 186 -0.54 21.98 -25.52
CA GLN A 186 -1.14 22.83 -24.49
C GLN A 186 -1.84 21.99 -23.41
N LYS A 187 -2.69 21.03 -23.81
CA LYS A 187 -3.41 20.14 -22.89
C LYS A 187 -2.46 19.25 -22.07
N LEU A 188 -1.38 18.76 -22.69
CA LEU A 188 -0.35 17.98 -21.97
C LEU A 188 0.39 18.85 -20.95
N ASN A 189 0.66 20.11 -21.24
CA ASN A 189 1.28 21.05 -20.28
C ASN A 189 0.36 21.31 -19.07
N GLU A 190 -0.94 21.49 -19.29
CA GLU A 190 -1.92 21.62 -18.21
C GLU A 190 -1.94 20.38 -17.32
N LEU A 191 -1.87 19.17 -17.90
CA LEU A 191 -1.77 17.92 -17.16
C LEU A 191 -0.46 17.77 -16.38
N MET A 192 0.67 18.27 -16.90
CA MET A 192 1.95 18.26 -16.19
C MET A 192 1.89 19.03 -14.87
N HIS A 193 1.15 20.16 -14.84
CA HIS A 193 0.91 20.90 -13.61
C HIS A 193 0.18 20.04 -12.56
N THR A 194 -0.83 19.30 -12.99
CA THR A 194 -1.60 18.40 -12.13
C THR A 194 -0.74 17.23 -11.60
N ILE A 195 0.22 16.72 -12.39
CA ILE A 195 1.19 15.69 -11.94
C ILE A 195 2.07 16.22 -10.81
N THR A 196 2.51 17.47 -10.91
CA THR A 196 3.30 18.11 -9.85
C THR A 196 2.49 18.24 -8.56
N GLU A 197 1.23 18.64 -8.65
CA GLU A 197 0.32 18.71 -7.49
C GLU A 197 0.13 17.34 -6.82
N LEU A 198 -0.03 16.27 -7.60
CA LEU A 198 -0.13 14.91 -7.04
C LEU A 198 1.13 14.45 -6.30
N THR A 199 2.30 14.89 -6.75
CA THR A 199 3.55 14.59 -6.04
C THR A 199 3.57 15.26 -4.66
N ILE A 200 3.13 16.51 -4.58
CA ILE A 200 3.01 17.25 -3.31
C ILE A 200 1.97 16.59 -2.40
N GLU A 201 0.81 16.20 -2.95
CA GLU A 201 -0.21 15.46 -2.20
C GLU A 201 0.31 14.15 -1.62
N THR A 202 1.09 13.40 -2.40
CA THR A 202 1.72 12.15 -1.92
C THR A 202 2.71 12.42 -0.79
N LEU A 203 3.54 13.46 -0.92
CA LEU A 203 4.53 13.81 0.11
C LEU A 203 3.85 14.30 1.39
N LYS A 204 2.79 15.11 1.31
CA LYS A 204 2.09 15.59 2.51
C LYS A 204 1.52 14.46 3.35
N PHE A 205 1.05 13.37 2.73
CA PHE A 205 0.56 12.18 3.44
C PHE A 205 1.67 11.33 4.08
N SER A 206 2.92 11.56 3.68
CA SER A 206 4.08 10.89 4.25
C SER A 206 4.70 11.65 5.43
N ILE A 207 4.23 12.87 5.73
CA ILE A 207 4.72 13.69 6.84
C ILE A 207 3.74 13.58 8.01
N ALA A 208 4.24 13.10 9.15
CA ALA A 208 3.46 13.01 10.37
C ALA A 208 3.37 14.37 11.09
N SER A 209 4.48 15.10 11.14
CA SER A 209 4.55 16.41 11.78
C SER A 209 5.81 17.17 11.37
N ILE A 210 5.75 18.49 11.51
CA ILE A 210 6.90 19.38 11.39
C ILE A 210 7.04 20.12 12.72
N ARG A 211 8.14 19.91 13.42
CA ARG A 211 8.49 20.63 14.67
C ARG A 211 9.35 21.82 14.33
N THR A 212 8.95 22.98 14.83
CA THR A 212 9.74 24.21 14.87
C THR A 212 10.20 24.44 16.32
N PRO A 213 11.08 25.42 16.61
CA PRO A 213 11.43 25.75 17.99
C PRO A 213 10.23 26.08 18.89
N ASP A 214 9.19 26.65 18.32
CA ASP A 214 8.05 27.19 19.07
C ASP A 214 6.81 26.30 19.03
N THR A 215 6.67 25.44 18.02
CA THR A 215 5.42 24.69 17.81
C THR A 215 5.62 23.37 17.06
N LEU A 216 4.64 22.48 17.22
CA LEU A 216 4.52 21.23 16.46
C LEU A 216 3.32 21.34 15.52
N VAL A 217 3.57 21.28 14.22
CA VAL A 217 2.56 21.34 13.15
C VAL A 217 2.20 19.92 12.70
N THR A 218 0.93 19.58 12.79
CA THR A 218 0.36 18.29 12.34
C THR A 218 -0.74 18.46 11.29
N GLU A 219 -1.20 19.67 11.08
CA GLU A 219 -2.27 20.02 10.14
C GLU A 219 -1.78 19.83 8.70
N THR A 220 -2.44 18.94 7.99
CA THR A 220 -2.06 18.53 6.64
C THR A 220 -2.02 19.68 5.63
N GLU A 221 -2.90 20.68 5.81
CA GLU A 221 -2.93 21.85 4.89
C GLU A 221 -1.73 22.77 5.14
N TYR A 222 -1.30 22.97 6.37
CA TYR A 222 -0.07 23.73 6.66
C TYR A 222 1.19 23.00 6.15
N ILE A 223 1.21 21.67 6.27
CA ILE A 223 2.27 20.84 5.69
C ILE A 223 2.30 20.97 4.17
N ARG A 224 1.12 20.99 3.51
CA ARG A 224 1.03 21.20 2.07
C ARG A 224 1.58 22.57 1.67
N ASP A 225 1.15 23.64 2.35
CA ASP A 225 1.64 24.99 2.10
C ASP A 225 3.16 25.10 2.29
N PHE A 226 3.68 24.43 3.31
CA PHE A 226 5.13 24.35 3.53
C PHE A 226 5.85 23.68 2.36
N LEU A 227 5.36 22.51 1.89
CA LEU A 227 5.96 21.77 0.77
C LEU A 227 5.97 22.56 -0.54
N VAL A 228 4.95 23.40 -0.78
CA VAL A 228 4.86 24.29 -1.96
C VAL A 228 5.86 25.43 -1.88
N ASN A 229 6.15 25.95 -0.70
CA ASN A 229 6.93 27.16 -0.48
C ASN A 229 8.34 26.94 0.07
N CYS A 230 8.69 25.72 0.50
CA CYS A 230 10.04 25.41 0.98
C CYS A 230 11.06 25.46 -0.17
N ASP A 231 12.34 25.64 0.19
CA ASP A 231 13.40 25.68 -0.82
C ASP A 231 13.60 24.30 -1.49
N ARG A 232 14.17 24.33 -2.69
CA ARG A 232 14.39 23.14 -3.51
C ARG A 232 15.20 22.06 -2.80
N LYS A 233 16.20 22.44 -2.00
CA LYS A 233 17.11 21.50 -1.34
C LYS A 233 16.35 20.69 -0.28
N LEU A 234 15.60 21.37 0.57
CA LEU A 234 14.78 20.76 1.60
C LEU A 234 13.68 19.88 0.98
N TYR A 235 13.00 20.36 -0.08
CA TYR A 235 12.02 19.55 -0.80
C TYR A 235 12.63 18.25 -1.34
N GLN A 236 13.82 18.30 -1.92
CA GLN A 236 14.51 17.12 -2.44
C GLN A 236 14.90 16.16 -1.31
N GLU A 237 15.38 16.67 -0.19
CA GLU A 237 15.73 15.87 0.99
C GLU A 237 14.52 15.09 1.53
N ILE A 238 13.38 15.76 1.67
CA ILE A 238 12.12 15.13 2.09
C ILE A 238 11.70 14.04 1.09
N ARG A 239 11.67 14.39 -0.20
CA ARG A 239 11.27 13.47 -1.26
C ARG A 239 12.15 12.22 -1.31
N ASP A 240 13.47 12.41 -1.27
CA ASP A 240 14.42 11.32 -1.40
C ASP A 240 14.35 10.39 -0.17
N ARG A 241 14.13 10.95 1.04
CA ARG A 241 13.92 10.13 2.24
C ARG A 241 12.58 9.36 2.18
N VAL A 242 11.51 9.95 1.71
CA VAL A 242 10.22 9.26 1.52
C VAL A 242 10.36 8.12 0.50
N ILE A 243 11.08 8.34 -0.60
CA ILE A 243 11.35 7.29 -1.61
C ILE A 243 12.18 6.16 -0.99
N GLU A 244 13.22 6.47 -0.23
CA GLU A 244 14.06 5.49 0.46
C GLU A 244 13.24 4.60 1.41
N LEU A 245 12.43 5.22 2.29
CA LEU A 245 11.57 4.50 3.24
C LEU A 245 10.56 3.60 2.49
N ARG A 246 9.96 4.11 1.43
CA ARG A 246 9.01 3.38 0.63
C ARG A 246 9.64 2.19 -0.08
N THR A 247 10.79 2.38 -0.72
CA THR A 247 11.53 1.32 -1.42
C THR A 247 12.03 0.25 -0.44
N SER A 248 12.43 0.64 0.76
CA SER A 248 12.86 -0.32 1.79
C SER A 248 11.71 -1.16 2.36
N ALA A 249 10.45 -0.67 2.27
CA ALA A 249 9.24 -1.38 2.65
C ALA A 249 8.70 -2.30 1.55
N GLU A 250 9.16 -2.13 0.29
CA GLU A 250 8.69 -2.95 -0.83
C GLU A 250 9.19 -4.40 -0.73
N LEU A 251 8.37 -5.33 -1.22
CA LEU A 251 8.78 -6.72 -1.35
C LEU A 251 9.93 -6.81 -2.34
N LYS A 252 11.02 -7.46 -1.92
CA LYS A 252 12.18 -7.64 -2.78
C LYS A 252 11.84 -8.63 -3.90
N PRO A 253 12.24 -8.35 -5.15
CA PRO A 253 12.07 -9.28 -6.25
C PRO A 253 12.77 -10.61 -5.96
N PHE A 254 12.16 -11.71 -6.38
CA PHE A 254 12.74 -13.04 -6.25
C PHE A 254 13.75 -13.28 -7.37
N ALA A 255 14.96 -13.71 -6.99
CA ALA A 255 15.96 -14.16 -7.96
C ALA A 255 15.61 -15.57 -8.45
N ILE A 256 15.29 -15.70 -9.73
CA ILE A 256 14.90 -16.95 -10.39
C ILE A 256 16.04 -17.38 -11.33
N THR A 257 16.29 -18.68 -11.38
CA THR A 257 17.24 -19.25 -12.35
C THR A 257 16.47 -20.13 -13.33
N CYS A 258 16.56 -19.79 -14.61
CA CYS A 258 15.88 -20.55 -15.67
C CYS A 258 16.39 -22.02 -15.69
N PRO A 259 15.50 -23.02 -15.63
CA PRO A 259 15.90 -24.44 -15.64
C PRO A 259 16.48 -24.86 -16.99
N ASN A 260 16.16 -24.17 -18.09
CA ASN A 260 16.61 -24.53 -19.43
C ASN A 260 17.96 -23.89 -19.81
N CYS A 261 18.18 -22.59 -19.54
CA CYS A 261 19.38 -21.88 -19.99
C CYS A 261 20.22 -21.29 -18.86
N SER A 262 19.88 -21.57 -17.60
CA SER A 262 20.56 -21.09 -16.37
C SER A 262 20.68 -19.56 -16.29
N HIS A 263 19.89 -18.82 -17.09
CA HIS A 263 19.84 -17.36 -16.99
C HIS A 263 19.17 -16.95 -15.68
N LYS A 264 19.80 -16.01 -14.95
CA LYS A 264 19.24 -15.43 -13.72
C LYS A 264 18.45 -14.17 -14.05
N TYR A 265 17.22 -14.09 -13.55
CA TYR A 265 16.31 -12.95 -13.72
C TYR A 265 15.45 -12.76 -12.48
N GLN A 266 14.71 -11.67 -12.41
CA GLN A 266 13.86 -11.30 -11.29
C GLN A 266 12.43 -11.07 -11.78
#